data_119b610d969fadafd55cfe8d99d021c1
#
_entry.id   119b610d969fadafd55cfe8d99d021c1
#
_cell.length_a   1.000
_cell.length_b   1.000
_cell.length_c   1.000
_cell.angle_alpha   90.00
_cell.angle_beta   90.00
_cell.angle_gamma   90.00
#
_symmetry.space_group_name_H-M   'P 1'
#
loop_
_entity.id
_entity.type
_entity.pdbx_description
1 polymer ?
#
loop_
_entity_poly.entity_id
_entity_poly.type
_entity_poly.pdbx_seq_one_letter_code
_entity_poly.pdbx_strand_id
1 'polypeptide(L)'
;RELELENLMRMLKDKLQIDIPTDTSEKIRIVDQNAQSVFPSFQRFLHGELRKYVILRALKKDLKDTVFGFGPLQDLLRIPTITEIMVVSSDQIYVETDGVIEKSGRRFISDHVTESVIERIVAQVGRRIDKSQPLVDARLPDGSRVNAIIPPLSVSGPCLTIRRFPKDRLTIEELINKQSLTSSAAAFLRAAVGNRRNILVSGGTGSGKTTMLNAMSS
;
A
#
# COMPACT_ATOMS: atom_id res chain seq x y z
N ARG A 1 9.27 2.62 -25.41
CA ARG A 1 10.34 3.25 -24.59
C ARG A 1 10.09 3.10 -23.09
N GLU A 2 8.87 3.33 -22.59
CA GLU A 2 8.51 3.02 -21.18
C GLU A 2 8.56 1.52 -20.90
N LEU A 3 8.00 0.71 -21.76
CA LEU A 3 8.00 -0.76 -21.65
C LEU A 3 9.42 -1.35 -21.60
N GLU A 4 10.37 -0.77 -22.32
CA GLU A 4 11.79 -1.18 -22.27
C GLU A 4 12.44 -0.85 -20.91
N LEU A 5 12.10 0.30 -20.33
CA LEU A 5 12.62 0.71 -19.02
C LEU A 5 12.07 -0.17 -17.90
N GLU A 6 10.78 -0.47 -17.96
CA GLU A 6 10.12 -1.39 -17.02
C GLU A 6 10.68 -2.81 -17.11
N ASN A 7 10.87 -3.33 -18.32
CA ASN A 7 11.50 -4.64 -18.54
C ASN A 7 12.94 -4.68 -18.01
N LEU A 8 13.69 -3.60 -18.23
CA LEU A 8 15.05 -3.48 -17.73
C LEU A 8 15.09 -3.46 -16.19
N MET A 9 14.22 -2.66 -15.57
CA MET A 9 14.07 -2.62 -14.11
C MET A 9 13.62 -3.97 -13.53
N ARG A 10 12.77 -4.71 -14.25
CA ARG A 10 12.36 -6.06 -13.89
C ARG A 10 13.55 -7.03 -13.89
N MET A 11 14.33 -7.05 -14.98
CA MET A 11 15.54 -7.89 -15.09
C MET A 11 16.59 -7.54 -14.05
N LEU A 12 16.73 -6.25 -13.68
CA LEU A 12 17.61 -5.80 -12.60
C LEU A 12 17.16 -6.35 -11.24
N LYS A 13 15.87 -6.29 -10.96
CA LYS A 13 15.28 -6.81 -9.71
C LYS A 13 15.40 -8.33 -9.60
N ASP A 14 15.26 -9.06 -10.70
CA ASP A 14 15.40 -10.53 -10.73
C ASP A 14 16.83 -11.01 -10.40
N LYS A 15 17.83 -10.16 -10.61
CA LYS A 15 19.24 -10.47 -10.27
C LYS A 15 19.63 -10.07 -8.84
N LEU A 16 18.76 -9.33 -8.14
CA LEU A 16 19.03 -8.89 -6.78
C LEU A 16 18.67 -10.02 -5.81
N GLN A 17 19.69 -10.61 -5.17
CA GLN A 17 19.51 -11.44 -3.99
C GLN A 17 19.69 -10.54 -2.77
N ILE A 18 18.58 -10.06 -2.21
CA ILE A 18 18.60 -9.18 -1.05
C ILE A 18 18.19 -9.98 0.18
N ASP A 19 19.13 -10.20 1.05
CA ASP A 19 18.87 -10.57 2.44
C ASP A 19 18.85 -9.28 3.26
N ILE A 20 17.76 -9.00 3.98
CA ILE A 20 17.58 -7.73 4.70
C ILE A 20 18.14 -7.90 6.11
N PRO A 21 19.32 -7.34 6.42
CA PRO A 21 19.90 -7.44 7.75
C PRO A 21 19.15 -6.57 8.76
N THR A 22 19.35 -6.86 10.04
CA THR A 22 18.79 -6.07 11.14
C THR A 22 19.57 -4.78 11.39
N ASP A 23 20.89 -4.79 11.16
CA ASP A 23 21.74 -3.63 11.40
C ASP A 23 21.65 -2.54 10.32
N THR A 24 21.59 -1.27 10.74
CA THR A 24 21.42 -0.12 9.84
C THR A 24 22.66 0.13 8.97
N SER A 25 23.87 -0.09 9.51
CA SER A 25 25.12 0.11 8.77
C SER A 25 25.26 -0.92 7.66
N GLU A 26 24.86 -2.15 7.93
CA GLU A 26 24.86 -3.26 6.97
C GLU A 26 23.78 -3.06 5.90
N LYS A 27 22.62 -2.50 6.25
CA LYS A 27 21.58 -2.09 5.31
C LYS A 27 22.08 -1.09 4.27
N ILE A 28 22.81 -0.05 4.70
CA ILE A 28 23.39 0.95 3.80
C ILE A 28 24.39 0.29 2.85
N ARG A 29 25.27 -0.58 3.38
CA ARG A 29 26.28 -1.30 2.59
C ARG A 29 25.64 -2.19 1.52
N ILE A 30 24.57 -2.90 1.86
CA ILE A 30 23.84 -3.77 0.91
C ILE A 30 23.22 -2.95 -0.23
N VAL A 31 22.62 -1.79 0.04
CA VAL A 31 22.05 -0.91 -1.01
C VAL A 31 23.14 -0.48 -1.99
N ASP A 32 24.29 -0.04 -1.50
CA ASP A 32 25.39 0.43 -2.36
C ASP A 32 26.05 -0.71 -3.12
N GLN A 33 26.32 -1.83 -2.48
CA GLN A 33 26.93 -3.00 -3.12
C GLN A 33 26.04 -3.61 -4.20
N ASN A 34 24.73 -3.77 -3.94
CA ASN A 34 23.81 -4.30 -4.94
C ASN A 34 23.64 -3.32 -6.12
N ALA A 35 23.56 -2.02 -5.86
CA ALA A 35 23.52 -1.03 -6.94
C ALA A 35 24.79 -1.07 -7.80
N GLN A 36 25.97 -1.24 -7.19
CA GLN A 36 27.24 -1.29 -7.90
C GLN A 36 27.48 -2.62 -8.64
N SER A 37 27.06 -3.75 -8.08
CA SER A 37 27.27 -5.07 -8.70
C SER A 37 26.38 -5.32 -9.91
N VAL A 38 25.15 -4.84 -9.87
CA VAL A 38 24.16 -5.09 -10.91
C VAL A 38 24.26 -4.09 -12.06
N PHE A 39 24.63 -2.84 -11.79
CA PHE A 39 24.69 -1.76 -12.77
C PHE A 39 25.64 -2.01 -13.97
N PRO A 40 26.87 -2.55 -13.80
CA PRO A 40 27.77 -2.80 -14.94
C PRO A 40 27.19 -3.76 -15.97
N SER A 41 26.40 -4.74 -15.54
CA SER A 41 25.78 -5.73 -16.43
C SER A 41 24.82 -5.10 -17.45
N PHE A 42 24.32 -3.88 -17.18
CA PHE A 42 23.33 -3.17 -17.99
C PHE A 42 23.89 -1.97 -18.74
N GLN A 43 25.14 -1.59 -18.49
CA GLN A 43 25.78 -0.48 -19.22
C GLN A 43 25.73 -0.63 -20.74
N ARG A 44 25.74 -1.88 -21.24
CA ARG A 44 25.66 -2.18 -22.67
C ARG A 44 24.32 -1.83 -23.31
N PHE A 45 23.24 -1.78 -22.53
CA PHE A 45 21.87 -1.49 -23.01
C PHE A 45 21.48 -0.02 -22.83
N LEU A 46 22.33 0.78 -22.18
CA LEU A 46 22.04 2.16 -21.85
C LEU A 46 22.90 3.10 -22.70
N HIS A 47 22.30 3.66 -23.75
CA HIS A 47 22.90 4.72 -24.51
C HIS A 47 22.61 6.08 -23.85
N GLY A 48 23.66 6.81 -23.51
CA GLY A 48 23.59 8.16 -22.94
C GLY A 48 23.73 8.23 -21.42
N GLU A 49 24.55 9.15 -20.94
CA GLU A 49 24.89 9.32 -19.53
C GLU A 49 23.67 9.70 -18.67
N LEU A 50 22.74 10.51 -19.19
CA LEU A 50 21.53 10.88 -18.50
C LEU A 50 20.64 9.66 -18.20
N ARG A 51 20.53 8.73 -19.15
CA ARG A 51 19.72 7.52 -19.01
C ARG A 51 20.30 6.58 -17.95
N LYS A 52 21.63 6.43 -17.94
CA LYS A 52 22.36 5.69 -16.92
C LYS A 52 22.12 6.27 -15.52
N TYR A 53 22.23 7.58 -15.40
CA TYR A 53 22.02 8.30 -14.14
C TYR A 53 20.59 8.11 -13.59
N VAL A 54 19.57 8.29 -14.45
CA VAL A 54 18.16 8.14 -14.05
C VAL A 54 17.86 6.72 -13.56
N ILE A 55 18.34 5.70 -14.29
CA ILE A 55 18.14 4.30 -13.93
C ILE A 55 18.85 3.95 -12.62
N LEU A 56 20.10 4.37 -12.46
CA LEU A 56 20.85 4.14 -11.22
C LEU A 56 20.15 4.80 -10.01
N ARG A 57 19.65 6.01 -10.19
CA ARG A 57 18.91 6.74 -9.16
C ARG A 57 17.60 6.04 -8.81
N ALA A 58 16.86 5.56 -9.80
CA ALA A 58 15.62 4.79 -9.59
C ALA A 58 15.90 3.47 -8.87
N LEU A 59 16.95 2.74 -9.28
CA LEU A 59 17.35 1.50 -8.64
C LEU A 59 17.78 1.71 -7.18
N LYS A 60 18.60 2.73 -6.89
CA LYS A 60 18.98 3.07 -5.52
C LYS A 60 17.78 3.44 -4.66
N LYS A 61 16.82 4.19 -5.22
CA LYS A 61 15.57 4.52 -4.53
C LYS A 61 14.79 3.25 -4.18
N ASP A 62 14.55 2.37 -5.15
CA ASP A 62 13.79 1.13 -4.96
C ASP A 62 14.47 0.20 -3.93
N LEU A 63 15.80 0.10 -3.97
CA LEU A 63 16.58 -0.64 -2.98
C LEU A 63 16.45 -0.03 -1.58
N LYS A 64 16.57 1.29 -1.48
CA LYS A 64 16.41 2.01 -0.22
C LYS A 64 15.00 1.83 0.35
N ASP A 65 13.98 1.98 -0.50
CA ASP A 65 12.58 1.78 -0.08
C ASP A 65 12.33 0.32 0.35
N THR A 66 12.99 -0.66 -0.29
CA THR A 66 12.90 -2.08 0.09
C THR A 66 13.56 -2.37 1.44
N VAL A 67 14.75 -1.82 1.68
CA VAL A 67 15.55 -2.13 2.86
C VAL A 67 15.09 -1.35 4.09
N PHE A 68 14.72 -0.08 3.94
CA PHE A 68 14.36 0.81 5.04
C PHE A 68 12.88 1.17 5.12
N GLY A 69 12.16 1.10 4.01
CA GLY A 69 10.75 1.48 3.89
C GLY A 69 9.81 0.30 3.66
N PHE A 70 8.78 0.54 2.88
CA PHE A 70 7.74 -0.45 2.54
C PHE A 70 7.91 -0.98 1.11
N GLY A 71 9.11 -0.90 0.56
CA GLY A 71 9.41 -1.38 -0.78
C GLY A 71 8.50 -0.74 -1.84
N PRO A 72 7.95 -1.56 -2.76
CA PRO A 72 7.07 -1.07 -3.83
C PRO A 72 5.78 -0.42 -3.33
N LEU A 73 5.38 -0.65 -2.08
CA LEU A 73 4.18 -0.03 -1.48
C LEU A 73 4.41 1.43 -1.10
N GLN A 74 5.67 1.85 -0.92
CA GLN A 74 6.00 3.21 -0.46
C GLN A 74 5.42 4.30 -1.36
N ASP A 75 5.52 4.13 -2.68
CA ASP A 75 4.97 5.08 -3.65
C ASP A 75 3.44 4.98 -3.74
N LEU A 76 2.87 3.77 -3.70
CA LEU A 76 1.42 3.55 -3.72
C LEU A 76 0.72 4.18 -2.52
N LEU A 77 1.33 4.09 -1.34
CA LEU A 77 0.82 4.71 -0.11
C LEU A 77 0.83 6.24 -0.15
N ARG A 78 1.61 6.86 -1.04
CA ARG A 78 1.64 8.32 -1.24
C ARG A 78 0.54 8.84 -2.16
N ILE A 79 -0.05 7.98 -2.99
CA ILE A 79 -1.10 8.37 -3.94
C ILE A 79 -2.44 8.48 -3.18
N PRO A 80 -3.04 9.68 -3.08
CA PRO A 80 -4.22 9.88 -2.23
C PRO A 80 -5.49 9.21 -2.79
N THR A 81 -5.57 9.00 -4.10
CA THR A 81 -6.73 8.39 -4.77
C THR A 81 -6.81 6.88 -4.58
N ILE A 82 -5.73 6.22 -4.17
CA ILE A 82 -5.74 4.78 -3.88
C ILE A 82 -6.47 4.55 -2.55
N THR A 83 -7.56 3.79 -2.59
CA THR A 83 -8.39 3.44 -1.44
C THR A 83 -7.98 2.11 -0.80
N GLU A 84 -7.48 1.17 -1.61
CA GLU A 84 -7.03 -0.13 -1.13
C GLU A 84 -5.79 -0.60 -1.90
N ILE A 85 -4.87 -1.26 -1.20
CA ILE A 85 -3.68 -1.90 -1.77
C ILE A 85 -3.72 -3.37 -1.38
N MET A 86 -3.64 -4.25 -2.37
CA MET A 86 -3.74 -5.69 -2.19
C MET A 86 -2.50 -6.37 -2.76
N VAL A 87 -1.68 -6.94 -1.89
CA VAL A 87 -0.57 -7.84 -2.25
C VAL A 87 -1.09 -9.26 -2.20
N VAL A 88 -1.29 -9.87 -3.34
CA VAL A 88 -1.78 -11.25 -3.48
C VAL A 88 -0.61 -12.24 -3.48
N SER A 89 0.52 -11.80 -4.01
CA SER A 89 1.81 -12.50 -4.00
C SER A 89 2.94 -11.48 -4.18
N SER A 90 4.18 -11.89 -4.07
CA SER A 90 5.34 -10.97 -4.26
C SER A 90 5.36 -10.31 -5.63
N ASP A 91 4.82 -10.94 -6.67
CA ASP A 91 4.80 -10.43 -8.04
C ASP A 91 3.45 -9.79 -8.45
N GLN A 92 2.44 -9.85 -7.59
CA GLN A 92 1.08 -9.37 -7.89
C GLN A 92 0.57 -8.41 -6.83
N ILE A 93 0.63 -7.12 -7.15
CA ILE A 93 0.09 -6.04 -6.33
C ILE A 93 -1.02 -5.35 -7.11
N TYR A 94 -2.20 -5.30 -6.52
CA TYR A 94 -3.36 -4.61 -7.04
C TYR A 94 -3.66 -3.36 -6.21
N VAL A 95 -4.28 -2.39 -6.84
CA VAL A 95 -4.77 -1.17 -6.18
C VAL A 95 -6.23 -0.94 -6.55
N GLU A 96 -6.97 -0.36 -5.62
CA GLU A 96 -8.33 0.13 -5.89
C GLU A 96 -8.30 1.64 -5.94
N THR A 97 -8.87 2.21 -7.00
CA THR A 97 -9.07 3.65 -7.18
C THR A 97 -10.49 3.86 -7.68
N ASP A 98 -11.28 4.68 -7.00
CA ASP A 98 -12.67 4.97 -7.35
C ASP A 98 -13.56 3.72 -7.55
N GLY A 99 -13.32 2.66 -6.78
CA GLY A 99 -14.04 1.39 -6.85
C GLY A 99 -13.60 0.46 -7.98
N VAL A 100 -12.57 0.83 -8.75
CA VAL A 100 -11.99 0.01 -9.81
C VAL A 100 -10.69 -0.62 -9.31
N ILE A 101 -10.58 -1.94 -9.45
CA ILE A 101 -9.38 -2.71 -9.09
C ILE A 101 -8.53 -2.92 -10.33
N GLU A 102 -7.26 -2.54 -10.25
CA GLU A 102 -6.31 -2.71 -11.33
C GLU A 102 -4.94 -3.19 -10.83
N LYS A 103 -4.16 -3.80 -11.71
CA LYS A 103 -2.79 -4.23 -11.39
C LYS A 103 -1.87 -3.02 -11.37
N SER A 104 -1.15 -2.80 -10.28
CA SER A 104 -0.31 -1.61 -10.06
C SER A 104 0.97 -1.56 -10.92
N GLY A 105 1.32 -2.66 -11.61
CA GLY A 105 2.62 -2.80 -12.28
C GLY A 105 3.82 -2.92 -11.33
N ARG A 106 3.62 -2.79 -10.03
CA ARG A 106 4.66 -2.93 -8.99
C ARG A 106 4.75 -4.37 -8.51
N ARG A 107 5.94 -4.77 -8.03
CA ARG A 107 6.17 -6.09 -7.42
C ARG A 107 7.28 -6.03 -6.38
N PHE A 108 7.26 -6.96 -5.45
CA PHE A 108 8.39 -7.25 -4.58
C PHE A 108 9.44 -8.08 -5.31
N ILE A 109 10.65 -8.11 -4.76
CA ILE A 109 11.77 -8.88 -5.30
C ILE A 109 11.60 -10.38 -4.98
N SER A 110 11.08 -10.68 -3.79
CA SER A 110 10.87 -12.06 -3.32
C SER A 110 9.83 -12.10 -2.20
N ASP A 111 9.35 -13.31 -1.87
CA ASP A 111 8.46 -13.54 -0.74
C ASP A 111 9.10 -13.17 0.59
N HIS A 112 10.38 -13.46 0.79
CA HIS A 112 11.12 -13.09 1.98
C HIS A 112 11.16 -11.56 2.20
N VAL A 113 11.36 -10.79 1.12
CA VAL A 113 11.29 -9.32 1.17
C VAL A 113 9.88 -8.86 1.48
N THR A 114 8.86 -9.52 0.94
CA THR A 114 7.45 -9.22 1.23
C THR A 114 7.13 -9.44 2.70
N GLU A 115 7.54 -10.58 3.27
CA GLU A 115 7.40 -10.88 4.70
C GLU A 115 8.07 -9.81 5.57
N SER A 116 9.33 -9.45 5.27
CA SER A 116 10.06 -8.41 6.01
C SER A 116 9.39 -7.04 5.94
N VAL A 117 8.74 -6.70 4.83
CA VAL A 117 7.95 -5.46 4.71
C VAL A 117 6.67 -5.56 5.53
N ILE A 118 5.96 -6.69 5.49
CA ILE A 118 4.77 -6.94 6.31
C ILE A 118 5.11 -6.81 7.80
N GLU A 119 6.19 -7.44 8.26
CA GLU A 119 6.66 -7.33 9.64
C GLU A 119 6.91 -5.87 10.05
N ARG A 120 7.57 -5.08 9.19
CA ARG A 120 7.80 -3.65 9.47
C ARG A 120 6.53 -2.83 9.55
N ILE A 121 5.53 -3.13 8.70
CA ILE A 121 4.24 -2.44 8.72
C ILE A 121 3.51 -2.71 10.04
N VAL A 122 3.39 -3.97 10.43
CA VAL A 122 2.64 -4.34 11.64
C VAL A 122 3.37 -3.98 12.93
N ALA A 123 4.70 -3.94 12.90
CA ALA A 123 5.52 -3.50 14.03
C ALA A 123 5.26 -2.05 14.44
N GLN A 124 4.84 -1.16 13.50
CA GLN A 124 4.48 0.24 13.81
C GLN A 124 3.34 0.36 14.81
N VAL A 125 2.50 -0.65 14.92
CA VAL A 125 1.35 -0.71 15.84
C VAL A 125 1.56 -1.72 16.98
N GLY A 126 2.82 -2.10 17.21
CA GLY A 126 3.19 -3.01 18.29
C GLY A 126 2.67 -4.44 18.08
N ARG A 127 2.32 -4.81 16.85
CA ARG A 127 1.90 -6.17 16.48
C ARG A 127 3.09 -6.94 15.90
N ARG A 128 3.02 -8.25 16.01
CA ARG A 128 4.00 -9.19 15.46
C ARG A 128 3.29 -10.15 14.53
N ILE A 129 3.97 -10.56 13.47
CA ILE A 129 3.59 -11.63 12.57
C ILE A 129 4.81 -12.53 12.35
N ASP A 130 4.64 -13.82 12.50
CA ASP A 130 5.68 -14.83 12.30
C ASP A 130 5.04 -16.21 12.06
N LYS A 131 5.87 -17.25 11.87
CA LYS A 131 5.38 -18.61 11.60
C LYS A 131 4.51 -19.20 12.71
N SER A 132 4.62 -18.72 13.94
CA SER A 132 3.77 -19.14 15.07
C SER A 132 2.46 -18.37 15.14
N GLN A 133 2.45 -17.13 14.63
CA GLN A 133 1.30 -16.26 14.53
C GLN A 133 1.22 -15.66 13.10
N PRO A 134 0.85 -16.48 12.11
CA PRO A 134 0.96 -16.12 10.69
C PRO A 134 -0.17 -15.24 10.15
N LEU A 135 -1.06 -14.76 11.00
CA LEU A 135 -2.18 -13.88 10.67
C LEU A 135 -2.16 -12.66 11.58
N VAL A 136 -2.37 -11.48 11.00
CA VAL A 136 -2.55 -10.23 11.74
C VAL A 136 -3.66 -9.39 11.13
N ASP A 137 -4.52 -8.84 11.98
CA ASP A 137 -5.43 -7.74 11.65
C ASP A 137 -5.08 -6.57 12.59
N ALA A 138 -4.79 -5.41 12.02
CA ALA A 138 -4.31 -4.25 12.75
C ALA A 138 -4.86 -2.96 12.15
N ARG A 139 -4.70 -1.86 12.89
CA ARG A 139 -5.03 -0.53 12.43
C ARG A 139 -3.79 0.36 12.56
N LEU A 140 -3.36 0.95 11.45
CA LEU A 140 -2.22 1.84 11.40
C LEU A 140 -2.52 3.19 12.10
N PRO A 141 -1.49 3.98 12.44
CA PRO A 141 -1.68 5.28 13.10
C PRO A 141 -2.51 6.28 12.29
N ASP A 142 -2.52 6.16 10.97
CA ASP A 142 -3.35 6.96 10.06
C ASP A 142 -4.82 6.49 9.98
N GLY A 143 -5.18 5.44 10.73
CA GLY A 143 -6.51 4.83 10.75
C GLY A 143 -6.72 3.72 9.70
N SER A 144 -5.79 3.52 8.78
CA SER A 144 -5.84 2.46 7.76
C SER A 144 -5.88 1.07 8.41
N ARG A 145 -6.69 0.18 7.86
CA ARG A 145 -6.76 -1.22 8.30
C ARG A 145 -5.76 -2.05 7.52
N VAL A 146 -5.03 -2.89 8.22
CA VAL A 146 -4.06 -3.82 7.65
C VAL A 146 -4.45 -5.23 8.03
N ASN A 147 -4.59 -6.09 7.03
CA ASN A 147 -4.71 -7.53 7.21
C ASN A 147 -3.54 -8.20 6.47
N ALA A 148 -2.82 -9.08 7.14
CA ALA A 148 -1.72 -9.81 6.54
C ALA A 148 -1.73 -11.28 6.95
N ILE A 149 -1.36 -12.13 6.01
CA ILE A 149 -1.25 -13.58 6.17
C ILE A 149 0.08 -14.02 5.54
N ILE A 150 0.86 -14.82 6.28
CA ILE A 150 2.13 -15.37 5.79
C ILE A 150 2.13 -16.90 5.85
N PRO A 151 3.06 -17.59 5.19
CA PRO A 151 3.27 -19.02 5.38
C PRO A 151 3.55 -19.37 6.87
N PRO A 152 3.07 -20.51 7.39
CA PRO A 152 2.46 -21.62 6.64
C PRO A 152 0.94 -21.49 6.39
N LEU A 153 0.29 -20.45 6.90
CA LEU A 153 -1.17 -20.29 6.75
C LEU A 153 -1.55 -19.91 5.31
N SER A 154 -0.75 -19.07 4.66
CA SER A 154 -0.88 -18.75 3.24
C SER A 154 -0.07 -19.71 2.39
N VAL A 155 -0.74 -20.45 1.50
CA VAL A 155 -0.10 -21.44 0.61
C VAL A 155 0.59 -20.76 -0.59
N SER A 156 0.07 -19.60 -1.02
CA SER A 156 0.54 -18.88 -2.22
C SER A 156 1.62 -17.84 -1.93
N GLY A 157 2.21 -17.87 -0.73
CA GLY A 157 3.15 -16.85 -0.28
C GLY A 157 2.50 -15.77 0.59
N PRO A 158 3.25 -14.75 1.00
CA PRO A 158 2.77 -13.69 1.88
C PRO A 158 1.72 -12.80 1.17
N CYS A 159 0.61 -12.57 1.85
CA CYS A 159 -0.47 -11.70 1.38
C CYS A 159 -0.65 -10.53 2.35
N LEU A 160 -0.98 -9.36 1.80
CA LEU A 160 -1.21 -8.14 2.58
C LEU A 160 -2.32 -7.32 1.94
N THR A 161 -3.26 -6.86 2.74
CA THR A 161 -4.26 -5.88 2.32
C THR A 161 -4.16 -4.65 3.22
N ILE A 162 -4.06 -3.48 2.62
CA ILE A 162 -4.10 -2.18 3.32
C ILE A 162 -5.29 -1.41 2.80
N ARG A 163 -6.34 -1.29 3.61
CA ARG A 163 -7.51 -0.48 3.31
C ARG A 163 -7.37 0.88 3.97
N ARG A 164 -7.25 1.91 3.15
CA ARG A 164 -7.02 3.27 3.65
C ARG A 164 -8.29 3.86 4.25
N PHE A 165 -8.08 4.63 5.28
CA PHE A 165 -9.17 5.44 5.83
C PHE A 165 -9.27 6.73 5.01
N PRO A 166 -10.47 7.06 4.46
CA PRO A 166 -10.64 8.33 3.76
C PRO A 166 -10.28 9.50 4.67
N LYS A 167 -9.35 10.33 4.24
CA LYS A 167 -8.95 11.53 5.01
C LYS A 167 -10.05 12.58 5.00
N ASP A 168 -10.75 12.68 3.88
CA ASP A 168 -11.84 13.64 3.70
C ASP A 168 -13.15 12.95 4.08
N ARG A 169 -13.68 13.33 5.23
CA ARG A 169 -15.00 12.90 5.65
C ARG A 169 -16.01 13.80 4.97
N LEU A 170 -16.91 13.21 4.19
CA LEU A 170 -18.01 13.96 3.60
C LEU A 170 -18.90 14.50 4.72
N THR A 171 -19.18 15.79 4.66
CA THR A 171 -20.16 16.47 5.53
C THR A 171 -21.58 16.24 5.03
N ILE A 172 -22.58 16.54 5.87
CA ILE A 172 -23.99 16.49 5.44
C ILE A 172 -24.23 17.45 4.28
N GLU A 173 -23.60 18.63 4.28
CA GLU A 173 -23.69 19.63 3.21
C GLU A 173 -23.15 19.07 1.88
N GLU A 174 -22.03 18.37 1.91
CA GLU A 174 -21.47 17.74 0.71
C GLU A 174 -22.36 16.59 0.19
N LEU A 175 -23.02 15.83 1.08
CA LEU A 175 -23.99 14.82 0.68
C LEU A 175 -25.24 15.46 0.01
N ILE A 176 -25.67 16.63 0.46
CA ILE A 176 -26.75 17.40 -0.18
C ILE A 176 -26.29 17.90 -1.57
N ASN A 177 -25.08 18.47 -1.66
CA ASN A 177 -24.52 18.97 -2.91
C ASN A 177 -24.34 17.83 -3.95
N LYS A 178 -23.98 16.64 -3.49
CA LYS A 178 -23.88 15.42 -4.31
C LYS A 178 -25.25 14.77 -4.62
N GLN A 179 -26.35 15.38 -4.17
CA GLN A 179 -27.74 14.85 -4.33
C GLN A 179 -27.94 13.44 -3.71
N SER A 180 -27.04 13.02 -2.81
CA SER A 180 -27.17 11.77 -2.06
C SER A 180 -28.16 11.89 -0.89
N LEU A 181 -28.46 13.11 -0.46
CA LEU A 181 -29.37 13.44 0.63
C LEU A 181 -30.15 14.70 0.29
N THR A 182 -31.48 14.74 0.56
CA THR A 182 -32.26 15.96 0.43
C THR A 182 -32.06 16.85 1.65
N SER A 183 -32.26 18.17 1.48
CA SER A 183 -32.12 19.11 2.60
C SER A 183 -33.16 18.85 3.74
N SER A 184 -34.35 18.39 3.39
CA SER A 184 -35.37 18.00 4.38
C SER A 184 -34.99 16.75 5.16
N ALA A 185 -34.44 15.73 4.49
CA ALA A 185 -33.92 14.52 5.15
C ALA A 185 -32.71 14.84 6.04
N ALA A 186 -31.81 15.72 5.61
CA ALA A 186 -30.71 16.20 6.41
C ALA A 186 -31.18 16.90 7.70
N ALA A 187 -32.16 17.79 7.60
CA ALA A 187 -32.74 18.48 8.77
C ALA A 187 -33.36 17.47 9.76
N PHE A 188 -34.09 16.48 9.24
CA PHE A 188 -34.69 15.44 10.07
C PHE A 188 -33.58 14.59 10.79
N LEU A 189 -32.53 14.17 10.07
CA LEU A 189 -31.47 13.40 10.64
C LEU A 189 -30.69 14.18 11.72
N ARG A 190 -30.43 15.49 11.49
CA ARG A 190 -29.82 16.35 12.52
C ARG A 190 -30.68 16.45 13.77
N ALA A 191 -31.99 16.62 13.60
CA ALA A 191 -32.92 16.65 14.73
C ALA A 191 -32.94 15.31 15.47
N ALA A 192 -32.91 14.18 14.76
CA ALA A 192 -32.91 12.86 15.34
C ALA A 192 -31.61 12.60 16.14
N VAL A 193 -30.44 12.95 15.58
CA VAL A 193 -29.13 12.83 16.26
C VAL A 193 -29.08 13.75 17.48
N GLY A 194 -29.48 15.02 17.35
CA GLY A 194 -29.51 15.99 18.45
C GLY A 194 -30.40 15.54 19.61
N ASN A 195 -31.47 14.82 19.32
CA ASN A 195 -32.36 14.22 20.32
C ASN A 195 -31.97 12.80 20.73
N ARG A 196 -30.74 12.35 20.38
CA ARG A 196 -30.16 11.04 20.73
C ARG A 196 -31.08 9.86 20.39
N ARG A 197 -31.75 9.93 19.22
CA ARG A 197 -32.62 8.84 18.74
C ARG A 197 -31.76 7.73 18.11
N ASN A 198 -32.20 6.50 18.25
CA ASN A 198 -31.58 5.37 17.59
C ASN A 198 -31.83 5.43 16.09
N ILE A 199 -30.76 5.38 15.30
CA ILE A 199 -30.83 5.42 13.85
C ILE A 199 -30.16 4.17 13.30
N LEU A 200 -30.86 3.44 12.43
CA LEU A 200 -30.33 2.28 11.71
C LEU A 200 -30.05 2.67 10.26
N VAL A 201 -28.79 2.54 9.84
CA VAL A 201 -28.37 2.75 8.44
C VAL A 201 -28.07 1.38 7.81
N SER A 202 -28.85 1.01 6.79
CA SER A 202 -28.75 -0.27 6.09
C SER A 202 -28.43 -0.06 4.61
N GLY A 203 -27.80 -1.05 3.99
CA GLY A 203 -27.46 -1.02 2.55
C GLY A 203 -26.38 -2.04 2.20
N GLY A 204 -26.14 -2.26 0.92
CA GLY A 204 -25.09 -3.16 0.39
C GLY A 204 -23.68 -2.66 0.65
N THR A 205 -22.67 -3.46 0.28
CA THR A 205 -21.27 -3.04 0.31
C THR A 205 -21.06 -1.87 -0.67
N GLY A 206 -20.27 -0.86 -0.27
CA GLY A 206 -20.02 0.32 -1.11
C GLY A 206 -21.16 1.33 -1.20
N SER A 207 -22.32 1.09 -0.59
CA SER A 207 -23.49 2.00 -0.66
C SER A 207 -23.39 3.29 0.16
N GLY A 208 -22.26 3.56 0.81
CA GLY A 208 -22.04 4.79 1.58
C GLY A 208 -22.56 4.76 3.02
N LYS A 209 -22.89 3.58 3.61
CA LYS A 209 -23.34 3.46 5.02
C LYS A 209 -22.42 4.16 6.00
N THR A 210 -21.13 3.87 5.96
CA THR A 210 -20.12 4.46 6.85
C THR A 210 -19.95 5.95 6.59
N THR A 211 -20.04 6.37 5.33
CA THR A 211 -20.01 7.78 4.94
C THR A 211 -21.18 8.56 5.56
N MET A 212 -22.39 8.01 5.49
CA MET A 212 -23.58 8.60 6.10
C MET A 212 -23.46 8.67 7.62
N LEU A 213 -23.00 7.58 8.29
CA LEU A 213 -22.78 7.56 9.73
C LEU A 213 -21.76 8.61 10.16
N ASN A 214 -20.63 8.73 9.43
CA ASN A 214 -19.61 9.73 9.72
C ASN A 214 -20.15 11.15 9.54
N ALA A 215 -20.90 11.41 8.46
CA ALA A 215 -21.49 12.72 8.20
C ALA A 215 -22.51 13.13 9.28
N MET A 216 -23.23 12.18 9.88
CA MET A 216 -24.17 12.45 10.98
C MET A 216 -23.47 12.63 12.34
N SER A 217 -22.21 12.15 12.48
CA SER A 217 -21.43 12.22 13.73
C SER A 217 -20.55 13.47 13.83
N SER A 218 -20.45 14.24 12.74
CA SER A 218 -19.71 15.50 12.69
C SER A 218 -20.60 16.64 13.12
#